data_8e3062d5669362cf8ec849c2f9083a76
#
_entry.id   8e3062d5669362cf8ec849c2f9083a76
#
_cell.length_a   1.000
_cell.length_b   1.000
_cell.length_c   1.000
_cell.angle_alpha   90.00
_cell.angle_beta   90.00
_cell.angle_gamma   90.00
#
_symmetry.space_group_name_H-M   'P 1'
#
loop_
_entity.id
_entity.type
_entity.pdbx_description
1 polymer ?
#
loop_
_entity_poly.entity_id
_entity_poly.type
_entity_poly.pdbx_seq_one_letter_code
_entity_poly.pdbx_strand_id
1 'polypeptide(L)'
;MSFAPGTRLGAYEILAPLGAGGMGEVYRARDAKLGRDVAVKVLPSELADNPEALSRFECEARAVAQLSHPNILAIHDFGRHGETAYAVMELLEGETLRARLGHGALPARKAVDLAAQMAEGLAAAHEKGIVHRDLKPENVFVTGEGRVKLLDFGLAKKTSPGSGSDSGLPTIDKLTRPGTAMGTVRYMSPEQVRGEAADHRSDIFSFGVVLYEMLTGRQAFGRDTGAESMAAILKEDPPEIAATGSGPSPTLQRILQHCLEKKPGERFQSARDIAFAIQALSASTVTGEKAGTGSRRGGRPWLTVIAVAAAMAVAALTSYRSGQKAERRLAAGVTFRQMSFRRQTVFQAAFAPDGETIVYSAALEGNVPELFTIRPEYPEPRPLGLPRTHLLSISSRGELAVLTNARLISAGFPAAASGSEIGQW
;
A
#
# COMPACT_ATOMS: atom_id res chain seq x y z
N MET A 1 19.25 27.24 9.66
CA MET A 1 18.89 28.61 10.16
C MET A 1 17.50 28.49 10.77
N SER A 2 17.34 28.78 12.04
CA SER A 2 16.03 28.74 12.71
C SER A 2 15.29 30.06 12.46
N PHE A 3 14.03 30.00 12.05
CA PHE A 3 13.19 31.18 11.82
C PHE A 3 12.59 31.68 13.12
N ALA A 4 12.72 32.98 13.38
CA ALA A 4 12.10 33.62 14.54
C ALA A 4 10.58 33.80 14.31
N PRO A 5 9.78 33.81 15.40
CA PRO A 5 8.37 34.21 15.31
C PRO A 5 8.21 35.56 14.63
N GLY A 6 7.20 35.72 13.77
CA GLY A 6 6.96 36.91 12.94
C GLY A 6 7.67 36.91 11.59
N THR A 7 8.59 35.96 11.32
CA THR A 7 9.21 35.80 9.99
C THR A 7 8.14 35.38 8.98
N ARG A 8 8.16 36.00 7.77
CA ARG A 8 7.22 35.68 6.70
C ARG A 8 7.87 34.85 5.60
N LEU A 9 7.27 33.69 5.30
CA LEU A 9 7.59 32.86 4.15
C LEU A 9 6.41 32.96 3.15
N GLY A 10 6.50 33.89 2.21
CA GLY A 10 5.40 34.20 1.32
C GLY A 10 4.16 34.71 2.07
N ALA A 11 3.04 33.98 1.98
CA ALA A 11 1.80 34.30 2.68
C ALA A 11 1.71 33.76 4.13
N TYR A 12 2.74 33.05 4.59
CA TYR A 12 2.74 32.34 5.84
C TYR A 12 3.64 33.04 6.87
N GLU A 13 3.07 33.38 8.02
CA GLU A 13 3.77 34.02 9.12
C GLU A 13 4.11 32.97 10.17
N ILE A 14 5.41 32.78 10.46
CA ILE A 14 5.90 31.84 11.46
C ILE A 14 5.45 32.27 12.84
N LEU A 15 4.84 31.37 13.60
CA LEU A 15 4.36 31.60 14.95
C LEU A 15 5.28 30.95 16.00
N ALA A 16 5.63 29.67 15.79
CA ALA A 16 6.45 28.91 16.72
C ALA A 16 7.08 27.70 16.04
N PRO A 17 8.24 27.20 16.51
CA PRO A 17 8.78 25.91 16.07
C PRO A 17 7.90 24.77 16.63
N LEU A 18 7.67 23.72 15.80
CA LEU A 18 6.99 22.48 16.20
C LEU A 18 7.98 21.34 16.37
N GLY A 19 9.08 21.35 15.63
CA GLY A 19 10.11 20.31 15.70
C GLY A 19 11.21 20.53 14.68
N ALA A 20 12.35 19.88 14.92
CA ALA A 20 13.49 19.86 14.00
C ALA A 20 14.00 18.42 13.86
N GLY A 21 14.41 18.04 12.67
CA GLY A 21 14.94 16.70 12.39
C GLY A 21 15.80 16.66 11.12
N GLY A 22 16.28 15.47 10.76
CA GLY A 22 17.16 15.29 9.61
C GLY A 22 16.54 15.67 8.24
N MET A 23 15.22 15.90 8.17
CA MET A 23 14.49 16.31 6.97
C MET A 23 14.05 17.79 6.99
N GLY A 24 14.62 18.60 7.89
CA GLY A 24 14.31 20.01 8.03
C GLY A 24 13.64 20.39 9.35
N GLU A 25 13.20 21.62 9.42
CA GLU A 25 12.53 22.21 10.57
C GLU A 25 11.05 22.41 10.26
N VAL A 26 10.17 22.14 11.22
CA VAL A 26 8.72 22.31 11.08
C VAL A 26 8.26 23.40 12.02
N TYR A 27 7.46 24.32 11.50
CA TYR A 27 6.94 25.47 12.23
C TYR A 27 5.42 25.51 12.17
N ARG A 28 4.79 25.97 13.24
CA ARG A 28 3.43 26.49 13.20
C ARG A 28 3.46 27.86 12.56
N ALA A 29 2.59 28.09 11.58
CA ALA A 29 2.48 29.36 10.87
C ALA A 29 1.05 29.75 10.67
N ARG A 30 0.80 31.04 10.47
CA ARG A 30 -0.51 31.60 10.11
C ARG A 30 -0.58 31.83 8.62
N ASP A 31 -1.53 31.21 7.96
CA ASP A 31 -1.91 31.54 6.59
C ASP A 31 -2.70 32.85 6.62
N ALA A 32 -2.06 33.94 6.20
CA ALA A 32 -2.66 35.27 6.22
C ALA A 32 -3.82 35.43 5.24
N LYS A 33 -3.86 34.62 4.15
CA LYS A 33 -4.93 34.67 3.14
C LYS A 33 -6.19 33.97 3.59
N LEU A 34 -6.04 32.79 4.19
CA LEU A 34 -7.19 31.95 4.60
C LEU A 34 -7.52 32.09 6.08
N GLY A 35 -6.71 32.81 6.86
CA GLY A 35 -6.95 33.05 8.27
C GLY A 35 -6.89 31.80 9.15
N ARG A 36 -6.12 30.78 8.76
CA ARG A 36 -5.98 29.51 9.48
C ARG A 36 -4.53 29.22 9.87
N ASP A 37 -4.36 28.42 10.89
CA ASP A 37 -3.03 27.91 11.26
C ASP A 37 -2.68 26.69 10.41
N VAL A 38 -1.41 26.58 10.04
CA VAL A 38 -0.83 25.53 9.20
C VAL A 38 0.51 25.09 9.77
N ALA A 39 1.00 23.93 9.35
CA ALA A 39 2.37 23.53 9.56
C ALA A 39 3.20 23.87 8.32
N VAL A 40 4.37 24.47 8.52
CA VAL A 40 5.32 24.81 7.45
C VAL A 40 6.60 24.04 7.69
N LYS A 41 6.93 23.11 6.79
CA LYS A 41 8.18 22.35 6.79
C LYS A 41 9.18 23.06 5.89
N VAL A 42 10.27 23.51 6.48
CA VAL A 42 11.39 24.15 5.78
C VAL A 42 12.41 23.09 5.40
N LEU A 43 12.79 23.07 4.15
CA LEU A 43 13.75 22.09 3.65
C LEU A 43 15.19 22.48 3.97
N PRO A 44 16.09 21.52 4.21
CA PRO A 44 17.49 21.79 4.40
C PRO A 44 18.10 22.54 3.21
N SER A 45 19.02 23.46 3.45
CA SER A 45 19.72 24.23 2.42
C SER A 45 20.42 23.35 1.37
N GLU A 46 21.00 22.24 1.83
CA GLU A 46 21.66 21.24 0.94
C GLU A 46 20.71 20.67 -0.14
N LEU A 47 19.42 20.62 0.14
CA LEU A 47 18.40 20.18 -0.81
C LEU A 47 17.93 21.36 -1.69
N ALA A 48 17.88 22.56 -1.11
CA ALA A 48 17.47 23.78 -1.81
C ALA A 48 18.55 24.23 -2.84
N ASP A 49 19.81 23.97 -2.56
CA ASP A 49 20.96 24.31 -3.41
C ASP A 49 21.17 23.35 -4.59
N ASN A 50 20.49 22.18 -4.59
CA ASN A 50 20.55 21.21 -5.69
C ASN A 50 19.28 21.28 -6.55
N PRO A 51 19.31 21.92 -7.74
CA PRO A 51 18.12 22.11 -8.61
C PRO A 51 17.44 20.80 -9.00
N GLU A 52 18.19 19.71 -9.22
CA GLU A 52 17.63 18.41 -9.58
C GLU A 52 16.93 17.75 -8.38
N ALA A 53 17.52 17.86 -7.20
CA ALA A 53 16.93 17.32 -5.98
C ALA A 53 15.65 18.10 -5.62
N LEU A 54 15.66 19.42 -5.77
CA LEU A 54 14.52 20.29 -5.54
C LEU A 54 13.38 19.99 -6.53
N SER A 55 13.69 19.91 -7.84
CA SER A 55 12.70 19.58 -8.87
C SER A 55 12.03 18.20 -8.62
N ARG A 56 12.82 17.22 -8.20
CA ARG A 56 12.29 15.89 -7.81
C ARG A 56 11.39 16.00 -6.60
N PHE A 57 11.82 16.71 -5.57
CA PHE A 57 10.99 16.94 -4.37
C PHE A 57 9.67 17.63 -4.72
N GLU A 58 9.69 18.67 -5.58
CA GLU A 58 8.47 19.34 -6.03
C GLU A 58 7.53 18.41 -6.79
N CYS A 59 8.07 17.57 -7.68
CA CYS A 59 7.28 16.62 -8.44
C CYS A 59 6.60 15.59 -7.52
N GLU A 60 7.34 15.08 -6.54
CA GLU A 60 6.82 14.11 -5.56
C GLU A 60 5.83 14.78 -4.60
N ALA A 61 6.12 15.99 -4.13
CA ALA A 61 5.18 16.75 -3.29
C ALA A 61 3.86 17.02 -4.01
N ARG A 62 3.90 17.34 -5.33
CA ARG A 62 2.69 17.48 -6.15
C ARG A 62 1.91 16.17 -6.28
N ALA A 63 2.60 15.04 -6.40
CA ALA A 63 1.95 13.75 -6.47
C ALA A 63 1.23 13.42 -5.14
N VAL A 64 1.89 13.66 -4.00
CA VAL A 64 1.31 13.48 -2.66
C VAL A 64 0.17 14.47 -2.41
N ALA A 65 0.29 15.72 -2.88
CA ALA A 65 -0.77 16.74 -2.75
C ALA A 65 -2.08 16.35 -3.47
N GLN A 66 -2.02 15.44 -4.45
CA GLN A 66 -3.21 14.87 -5.09
C GLN A 66 -3.90 13.80 -4.25
N LEU A 67 -3.27 13.34 -3.16
CA LEU A 67 -3.86 12.38 -2.25
C LEU A 67 -4.79 13.10 -1.27
N SER A 68 -6.09 12.94 -1.45
CA SER A 68 -7.11 13.39 -0.49
C SER A 68 -7.64 12.17 0.25
N HIS A 69 -7.07 11.89 1.43
CA HIS A 69 -7.49 10.76 2.25
C HIS A 69 -7.39 11.10 3.75
N PRO A 70 -8.37 10.69 4.60
CA PRO A 70 -8.37 11.03 6.02
C PRO A 70 -7.14 10.55 6.78
N ASN A 71 -6.47 9.48 6.31
CA ASN A 71 -5.29 8.91 6.94
C ASN A 71 -3.95 9.31 6.29
N ILE A 72 -3.96 10.31 5.41
CA ILE A 72 -2.75 10.87 4.80
C ILE A 72 -2.68 12.35 5.15
N LEU A 73 -1.48 12.84 5.46
CA LEU A 73 -1.24 14.26 5.73
C LEU A 73 -1.55 15.09 4.47
N ALA A 74 -2.42 16.08 4.59
CA ALA A 74 -2.75 16.96 3.49
C ALA A 74 -1.64 18.01 3.27
N ILE A 75 -1.12 18.09 2.05
CA ILE A 75 -0.23 19.16 1.61
C ILE A 75 -1.10 20.24 0.97
N HIS A 76 -0.98 21.48 1.46
CA HIS A 76 -1.79 22.61 1.02
C HIS A 76 -1.09 23.45 -0.03
N ASP A 77 0.22 23.61 0.09
CA ASP A 77 1.01 24.47 -0.78
C ASP A 77 2.49 24.07 -0.75
N PHE A 78 3.21 24.52 -1.75
CA PHE A 78 4.65 24.42 -1.84
C PHE A 78 5.19 25.74 -2.36
N GLY A 79 6.18 26.31 -1.71
CA GLY A 79 6.71 27.60 -2.07
C GLY A 79 8.20 27.74 -1.89
N ARG A 80 8.70 28.87 -2.40
CA ARG A 80 10.09 29.29 -2.23
C ARG A 80 10.11 30.76 -1.77
N HIS A 81 10.96 31.06 -0.79
CA HIS A 81 11.22 32.41 -0.33
C HIS A 81 12.72 32.65 -0.24
N GLY A 82 13.26 33.40 -1.18
CA GLY A 82 14.71 33.50 -1.38
C GLY A 82 15.30 32.12 -1.75
N GLU A 83 16.28 31.67 -1.02
CA GLU A 83 16.92 30.34 -1.17
C GLU A 83 16.20 29.24 -0.39
N THR A 84 15.20 29.59 0.42
CA THR A 84 14.49 28.65 1.28
C THR A 84 13.28 28.03 0.57
N ALA A 85 13.28 26.74 0.39
CA ALA A 85 12.11 25.98 -0.07
C ALA A 85 11.31 25.48 1.13
N TYR A 86 9.98 25.50 1.03
CA TYR A 86 9.09 25.07 2.10
C TYR A 86 7.83 24.39 1.57
N ALA A 87 7.32 23.46 2.36
CA ALA A 87 6.01 22.84 2.13
C ALA A 87 5.03 23.25 3.24
N VAL A 88 3.80 23.55 2.85
CA VAL A 88 2.70 23.93 3.76
C VAL A 88 1.73 22.76 3.84
N MET A 89 1.38 22.37 5.04
CA MET A 89 0.54 21.20 5.31
C MET A 89 -0.47 21.48 6.41
N GLU A 90 -1.42 20.59 6.57
CA GLU A 90 -2.36 20.66 7.69
C GLU A 90 -1.61 20.63 9.03
N LEU A 91 -2.06 21.49 9.96
CA LEU A 91 -1.57 21.46 11.32
C LEU A 91 -2.26 20.34 12.09
N LEU A 92 -1.46 19.40 12.60
CA LEU A 92 -1.96 18.27 13.38
C LEU A 92 -1.79 18.53 14.88
N GLU A 93 -2.79 18.12 15.66
CA GLU A 93 -2.76 18.10 17.12
C GLU A 93 -2.72 16.65 17.60
N GLY A 94 -1.72 16.29 18.39
CA GLY A 94 -1.50 14.92 18.85
C GLY A 94 -0.03 14.57 18.98
N GLU A 95 0.34 13.33 18.71
CA GLU A 95 1.71 12.85 18.84
C GLU A 95 2.08 11.84 17.76
N THR A 96 3.37 11.64 17.52
CA THR A 96 3.84 10.57 16.64
C THR A 96 3.63 9.20 17.31
N LEU A 97 3.48 8.16 16.49
CA LEU A 97 3.44 6.79 17.02
C LEU A 97 4.73 6.44 17.78
N ARG A 98 5.87 7.02 17.38
CA ARG A 98 7.14 6.88 18.12
C ARG A 98 7.03 7.39 19.54
N ALA A 99 6.50 8.59 19.76
CA ALA A 99 6.30 9.16 21.08
C ALA A 99 5.37 8.27 21.92
N ARG A 100 4.28 7.80 21.33
CA ARG A 100 3.32 6.91 21.99
C ARG A 100 3.94 5.56 22.38
N LEU A 101 4.75 4.96 21.52
CA LEU A 101 5.48 3.72 21.80
C LEU A 101 6.59 3.88 22.84
N GLY A 102 7.02 5.11 23.11
CA GLY A 102 7.89 5.42 24.26
C GLY A 102 7.28 5.06 25.61
N HIS A 103 5.96 4.95 25.69
CA HIS A 103 5.23 4.49 26.89
C HIS A 103 5.03 2.97 26.94
N GLY A 104 5.52 2.21 25.96
CA GLY A 104 5.42 0.75 25.86
C GLY A 104 4.46 0.24 24.79
N ALA A 105 4.16 -1.06 24.85
CA ALA A 105 3.25 -1.71 23.92
C ALA A 105 1.82 -1.15 23.99
N LEU A 106 1.15 -1.11 22.85
CA LEU A 106 -0.26 -0.70 22.81
C LEU A 106 -1.18 -1.89 23.15
N PRO A 107 -2.34 -1.64 23.78
CA PRO A 107 -3.39 -2.66 23.88
C PRO A 107 -3.73 -3.20 22.47
N ALA A 108 -3.88 -4.51 22.33
CA ALA A 108 -4.05 -5.16 21.02
C ALA A 108 -5.20 -4.54 20.19
N ARG A 109 -6.33 -4.20 20.84
CA ARG A 109 -7.46 -3.54 20.17
C ARG A 109 -7.04 -2.17 19.58
N LYS A 110 -6.27 -1.37 20.33
CA LYS A 110 -5.81 -0.06 19.85
C LYS A 110 -4.80 -0.19 18.72
N ALA A 111 -3.89 -1.18 18.83
CA ALA A 111 -2.95 -1.49 17.75
C ALA A 111 -3.68 -1.89 16.47
N VAL A 112 -4.71 -2.73 16.55
CA VAL A 112 -5.57 -3.14 15.43
C VAL A 112 -6.29 -1.94 14.81
N ASP A 113 -6.90 -1.05 15.62
CA ASP A 113 -7.57 0.15 15.12
C ASP A 113 -6.64 1.10 14.37
N LEU A 114 -5.43 1.33 14.90
CA LEU A 114 -4.44 2.16 14.23
C LEU A 114 -3.88 1.49 12.97
N ALA A 115 -3.64 0.18 13.02
CA ALA A 115 -3.16 -0.60 11.87
C ALA A 115 -4.16 -0.60 10.72
N ALA A 116 -5.47 -0.71 10.98
CA ALA A 116 -6.51 -0.60 9.95
C ALA A 116 -6.42 0.74 9.22
N GLN A 117 -6.33 1.85 9.97
CA GLN A 117 -6.22 3.19 9.41
C GLN A 117 -4.92 3.40 8.62
N MET A 118 -3.79 2.84 9.10
CA MET A 118 -2.52 2.86 8.36
C MET A 118 -2.66 2.13 7.02
N ALA A 119 -3.25 0.93 7.03
CA ALA A 119 -3.45 0.13 5.83
C ALA A 119 -4.38 0.82 4.82
N GLU A 120 -5.45 1.51 5.27
CA GLU A 120 -6.32 2.32 4.42
C GLU A 120 -5.57 3.49 3.76
N GLY A 121 -4.74 4.21 4.54
CA GLY A 121 -3.89 5.28 4.00
C GLY A 121 -2.88 4.78 2.97
N LEU A 122 -2.20 3.67 3.25
CA LEU A 122 -1.29 3.04 2.28
C LEU A 122 -2.01 2.58 1.02
N ALA A 123 -3.19 1.95 1.15
CA ALA A 123 -3.98 1.50 0.02
C ALA A 123 -4.34 2.67 -0.92
N ALA A 124 -4.79 3.81 -0.36
CA ALA A 124 -5.13 5.00 -1.13
C ALA A 124 -3.91 5.58 -1.89
N ALA A 125 -2.72 5.55 -1.29
CA ALA A 125 -1.49 5.99 -1.94
C ALA A 125 -1.06 5.01 -3.04
N HIS A 126 -1.08 3.70 -2.77
CA HIS A 126 -0.69 2.65 -3.71
C HIS A 126 -1.58 2.63 -4.95
N GLU A 127 -2.88 2.89 -4.84
CA GLU A 127 -3.82 3.02 -5.97
C GLU A 127 -3.45 4.17 -6.92
N LYS A 128 -2.75 5.18 -6.43
CA LYS A 128 -2.21 6.29 -7.23
C LYS A 128 -0.76 6.04 -7.69
N GLY A 129 -0.22 4.84 -7.46
CA GLY A 129 1.16 4.48 -7.78
C GLY A 129 2.20 5.13 -6.87
N ILE A 130 1.78 5.68 -5.71
CA ILE A 130 2.67 6.32 -4.74
C ILE A 130 3.04 5.32 -3.66
N VAL A 131 4.34 5.04 -3.52
CA VAL A 131 4.91 4.15 -2.51
C VAL A 131 5.56 4.99 -1.42
N HIS A 132 5.32 4.66 -0.15
CA HIS A 132 5.81 5.44 0.99
C HIS A 132 7.32 5.31 1.20
N ARG A 133 7.87 4.11 1.12
CA ARG A 133 9.30 3.76 1.17
C ARG A 133 10.06 4.06 2.47
N ASP A 134 9.47 4.79 3.40
CA ASP A 134 10.06 5.16 4.70
C ASP A 134 9.02 5.05 5.83
N LEU A 135 8.16 4.03 5.78
CA LEU A 135 7.15 3.82 6.82
C LEU A 135 7.82 3.37 8.12
N LYS A 136 7.63 4.17 9.15
CA LYS A 136 8.18 3.97 10.51
C LYS A 136 7.34 4.74 11.53
N PRO A 137 7.42 4.45 12.82
CA PRO A 137 6.60 5.12 13.84
C PRO A 137 6.75 6.65 13.89
N GLU A 138 7.89 7.20 13.48
CA GLU A 138 8.12 8.63 13.37
C GLU A 138 7.25 9.28 12.28
N ASN A 139 6.92 8.51 11.22
CA ASN A 139 6.12 8.96 10.07
C ASN A 139 4.64 8.55 10.19
N VAL A 140 4.21 8.09 11.36
CA VAL A 140 2.81 7.83 11.71
C VAL A 140 2.41 8.76 12.83
N PHE A 141 1.49 9.67 12.57
CA PHE A 141 0.96 10.60 13.56
C PHE A 141 -0.42 10.14 14.04
N VAL A 142 -0.68 10.24 15.33
CA VAL A 142 -1.97 9.91 15.92
C VAL A 142 -2.55 11.17 16.52
N THR A 143 -3.66 11.63 15.95
CA THR A 143 -4.34 12.84 16.44
C THR A 143 -4.96 12.62 17.82
N GLY A 144 -5.32 13.72 18.51
CA GLY A 144 -6.05 13.66 19.79
C GLY A 144 -7.36 12.86 19.71
N GLU A 145 -8.01 12.82 18.55
CA GLU A 145 -9.21 12.02 18.28
C GLU A 145 -8.92 10.54 18.00
N GLY A 146 -7.62 10.16 17.95
CA GLY A 146 -7.19 8.79 17.67
C GLY A 146 -7.15 8.43 16.17
N ARG A 147 -7.19 9.43 15.28
CA ARG A 147 -7.04 9.24 13.84
C ARG A 147 -5.57 9.14 13.47
N VAL A 148 -5.24 8.21 12.57
CA VAL A 148 -3.90 8.10 11.98
C VAL A 148 -3.76 9.08 10.83
N LYS A 149 -2.58 9.71 10.74
CA LYS A 149 -2.10 10.46 9.58
C LYS A 149 -0.72 9.93 9.20
N LEU A 150 -0.58 9.42 7.99
CA LEU A 150 0.70 9.05 7.40
C LEU A 150 1.43 10.32 6.94
N LEU A 151 2.66 10.49 7.40
CA LEU A 151 3.50 11.64 7.12
C LEU A 151 4.59 11.26 6.11
N ASP A 152 5.18 12.26 5.45
CA ASP A 152 6.45 12.16 4.72
C ASP A 152 6.57 10.92 3.81
N PHE A 153 5.65 10.76 2.85
CA PHE A 153 5.84 9.83 1.74
C PHE A 153 7.20 10.12 1.11
N GLY A 154 8.04 9.10 0.93
CA GLY A 154 9.48 9.12 0.65
C GLY A 154 10.02 10.10 -0.38
N LEU A 155 9.69 11.39 -0.20
CA LEU A 155 10.01 12.53 -1.05
C LEU A 155 11.52 12.72 -1.35
N ALA A 156 12.38 11.95 -0.68
CA ALA A 156 13.83 12.12 -0.79
C ALA A 156 14.60 10.83 -1.17
N LYS A 157 13.92 9.68 -1.41
CA LYS A 157 14.59 8.37 -1.55
C LYS A 157 14.31 7.68 -2.90
N LYS A 158 14.41 8.34 -4.06
CA LYS A 158 14.41 7.64 -5.34
C LYS A 158 15.81 7.24 -5.79
N THR A 159 16.07 5.95 -5.81
CA THR A 159 16.99 5.33 -6.74
C THR A 159 16.35 5.32 -8.13
N SER A 160 16.85 6.13 -9.08
CA SER A 160 16.44 6.06 -10.49
C SER A 160 16.90 4.74 -11.10
N PRO A 161 16.04 3.94 -11.74
CA PRO A 161 16.52 2.91 -12.65
C PRO A 161 16.95 3.62 -13.95
N GLY A 162 18.24 3.76 -14.19
CA GLY A 162 18.69 4.12 -15.54
C GLY A 162 19.81 5.14 -15.71
N SER A 163 20.55 5.54 -14.68
CA SER A 163 21.84 6.23 -14.93
C SER A 163 22.94 5.49 -14.18
N GLY A 164 23.90 4.99 -14.95
CA GLY A 164 25.09 4.35 -14.42
C GLY A 164 25.84 5.29 -13.46
N SER A 165 26.38 4.70 -12.40
CA SER A 165 27.25 5.33 -11.41
C SER A 165 26.64 6.49 -10.60
N ASP A 166 25.65 6.23 -9.77
CA ASP A 166 25.65 6.59 -8.34
C ASP A 166 24.38 5.99 -7.73
N SER A 167 24.50 4.84 -7.08
CA SER A 167 23.44 4.24 -6.32
C SER A 167 23.12 5.17 -5.15
N GLY A 168 22.01 5.92 -5.24
CA GLY A 168 21.53 6.81 -4.19
C GLY A 168 21.05 6.10 -2.93
N LEU A 169 21.44 4.85 -2.74
CA LEU A 169 21.51 4.20 -1.44
C LEU A 169 22.65 4.88 -0.68
N PRO A 170 22.44 5.29 0.58
CA PRO A 170 23.55 5.67 1.40
C PRO A 170 24.52 4.48 1.37
N THR A 171 25.71 4.71 0.81
CA THR A 171 26.82 3.75 0.82
C THR A 171 26.92 3.20 2.23
N ILE A 172 27.26 1.92 2.39
CA ILE A 172 27.44 1.28 3.70
C ILE A 172 28.26 2.18 4.63
N ASP A 173 29.21 2.94 4.11
CA ASP A 173 29.99 3.95 4.83
C ASP A 173 29.19 5.16 5.36
N LYS A 174 28.09 5.57 4.71
CA LYS A 174 27.19 6.62 5.24
C LYS A 174 26.21 6.08 6.27
N LEU A 175 25.86 4.81 6.19
CA LEU A 175 24.99 4.10 7.16
C LEU A 175 25.73 3.74 8.45
N THR A 176 27.07 3.68 8.42
CA THR A 176 27.92 3.33 9.58
C THR A 176 28.38 4.53 10.40
N ARG A 177 28.09 5.79 9.98
CA ARG A 177 28.41 6.96 10.79
C ARG A 177 27.55 7.00 12.05
N PRO A 178 28.13 7.11 13.25
CA PRO A 178 27.40 7.19 14.50
C PRO A 178 26.46 8.40 14.48
N GLY A 179 25.14 8.16 14.62
CA GLY A 179 24.14 9.19 14.91
C GLY A 179 23.10 9.51 13.85
N THR A 180 23.28 9.20 12.55
CA THR A 180 22.41 9.79 11.51
C THR A 180 21.44 8.81 10.82
N ALA A 181 21.67 7.50 10.84
CA ALA A 181 20.88 6.54 10.05
C ALA A 181 20.34 5.32 10.83
N MET A 182 20.72 5.15 12.09
CA MET A 182 20.45 3.92 12.84
C MET A 182 18.96 3.61 13.03
N GLY A 183 18.11 4.64 13.18
CA GLY A 183 16.66 4.45 13.40
C GLY A 183 15.90 3.94 12.17
N THR A 184 16.25 4.41 10.98
CA THR A 184 15.51 4.13 9.75
C THR A 184 15.74 2.70 9.20
N VAL A 185 16.94 2.15 9.37
CA VAL A 185 17.31 0.83 8.85
C VAL A 185 16.41 -0.28 9.38
N ARG A 186 15.96 -0.18 10.61
CA ARG A 186 15.19 -1.20 11.35
C ARG A 186 13.81 -1.48 10.78
N TYR A 187 13.30 -0.60 9.89
CA TYR A 187 11.99 -0.70 9.25
C TYR A 187 12.08 -0.98 7.74
N MET A 188 13.30 -1.07 7.19
CA MET A 188 13.51 -1.37 5.77
C MET A 188 13.04 -2.78 5.44
N SER A 189 12.52 -2.95 4.25
CA SER A 189 12.23 -4.27 3.69
C SER A 189 13.52 -4.98 3.22
N PRO A 190 13.52 -6.32 3.09
CA PRO A 190 14.67 -7.07 2.59
C PRO A 190 15.20 -6.58 1.24
N GLU A 191 14.31 -6.23 0.29
CA GLU A 191 14.66 -5.68 -1.00
C GLU A 191 15.31 -4.29 -0.89
N GLN A 192 14.85 -3.44 0.03
CA GLN A 192 15.48 -2.15 0.31
C GLN A 192 16.89 -2.32 0.88
N VAL A 193 17.07 -3.29 1.79
CA VAL A 193 18.39 -3.60 2.36
C VAL A 193 19.35 -4.13 1.29
N ARG A 194 18.86 -4.91 0.29
CA ARG A 194 19.67 -5.39 -0.83
C ARG A 194 19.91 -4.34 -1.91
N GLY A 195 19.24 -3.19 -1.86
CA GLY A 195 19.30 -2.19 -2.92
C GLY A 195 18.53 -2.55 -4.19
N GLU A 196 17.61 -3.48 -4.07
CA GLU A 196 16.71 -3.90 -5.14
C GLU A 196 15.57 -2.88 -5.32
N ALA A 197 14.83 -2.98 -6.42
CA ALA A 197 13.69 -2.10 -6.66
C ALA A 197 12.59 -2.33 -5.63
N ALA A 198 12.27 -1.29 -4.86
CA ALA A 198 11.22 -1.30 -3.85
C ALA A 198 9.88 -0.85 -4.46
N ASP A 199 8.87 -1.71 -4.38
CA ASP A 199 7.49 -1.41 -4.76
C ASP A 199 6.57 -1.26 -3.51
N HIS A 200 5.26 -1.21 -3.71
CA HIS A 200 4.26 -1.08 -2.63
C HIS A 200 4.33 -2.23 -1.60
N ARG A 201 4.88 -3.40 -1.95
CA ARG A 201 5.06 -4.52 -1.04
C ARG A 201 6.19 -4.31 -0.03
N SER A 202 7.07 -3.36 -0.29
CA SER A 202 8.04 -2.89 0.69
C SER A 202 7.36 -2.16 1.84
N ASP A 203 6.35 -1.33 1.56
CA ASP A 203 5.54 -0.67 2.59
C ASP A 203 4.76 -1.69 3.43
N ILE A 204 4.31 -2.80 2.82
CA ILE A 204 3.64 -3.90 3.53
C ILE A 204 4.57 -4.56 4.56
N PHE A 205 5.83 -4.78 4.21
CA PHE A 205 6.81 -5.27 5.16
C PHE A 205 7.04 -4.28 6.31
N SER A 206 7.28 -3.00 5.98
CA SER A 206 7.46 -1.94 6.98
C SER A 206 6.24 -1.78 7.88
N PHE A 207 5.03 -1.90 7.33
CA PHE A 207 3.77 -1.96 8.07
C PHE A 207 3.78 -3.11 9.08
N GLY A 208 4.20 -4.31 8.67
CA GLY A 208 4.34 -5.47 9.55
C GLY A 208 5.31 -5.20 10.71
N VAL A 209 6.46 -4.57 10.43
CA VAL A 209 7.44 -4.19 11.45
C VAL A 209 6.86 -3.20 12.47
N VAL A 210 6.12 -2.18 11.99
CA VAL A 210 5.45 -1.20 12.86
C VAL A 210 4.35 -1.88 13.68
N LEU A 211 3.54 -2.75 13.09
CA LEU A 211 2.48 -3.50 13.79
C LEU A 211 3.08 -4.40 14.88
N TYR A 212 4.20 -5.08 14.59
CA TYR A 212 4.91 -5.88 15.60
C TYR A 212 5.31 -5.01 16.79
N GLU A 213 5.91 -3.85 16.53
CA GLU A 213 6.33 -2.94 17.60
C GLU A 213 5.14 -2.37 18.39
N MET A 214 4.02 -2.06 17.74
CA MET A 214 2.79 -1.66 18.43
C MET A 214 2.30 -2.72 19.41
N LEU A 215 2.37 -4.00 19.02
CA LEU A 215 1.87 -5.12 19.82
C LEU A 215 2.81 -5.53 20.95
N THR A 216 4.13 -5.36 20.76
CA THR A 216 5.14 -5.89 21.69
C THR A 216 5.91 -4.81 22.47
N GLY A 217 5.88 -3.55 22.00
CA GLY A 217 6.76 -2.47 22.48
C GLY A 217 8.23 -2.68 22.12
N ARG A 218 8.55 -3.68 21.28
CA ARG A 218 9.91 -4.03 20.88
C ARG A 218 10.05 -4.00 19.37
N GLN A 219 11.22 -3.62 18.87
CA GLN A 219 11.51 -3.64 17.45
C GLN A 219 11.76 -5.07 16.97
N ALA A 220 11.09 -5.49 15.89
CA ALA A 220 11.19 -6.86 15.35
C ALA A 220 12.63 -7.24 14.97
N PHE A 221 13.35 -6.32 14.33
CA PHE A 221 14.71 -6.53 13.82
C PHE A 221 15.72 -5.53 14.40
N GLY A 222 15.40 -4.87 15.52
CA GLY A 222 16.32 -3.95 16.20
C GLY A 222 17.50 -4.71 16.81
N ARG A 223 18.74 -4.29 16.47
CA ARG A 223 20.00 -4.78 17.00
C ARG A 223 20.87 -3.59 17.40
N ASP A 224 22.02 -3.84 18.02
CA ASP A 224 22.93 -2.82 18.52
C ASP A 224 23.54 -2.00 17.38
N THR A 225 23.76 -2.63 16.22
CA THR A 225 24.29 -1.96 15.03
C THR A 225 23.31 -1.98 13.86
N GLY A 226 23.46 -1.01 12.93
CA GLY A 226 22.70 -1.00 11.68
C GLY A 226 22.98 -2.23 10.81
N ALA A 227 24.22 -2.69 10.77
CA ALA A 227 24.62 -3.87 10.00
C ALA A 227 23.98 -5.16 10.55
N GLU A 228 23.94 -5.33 11.85
CA GLU A 228 23.24 -6.46 12.49
C GLU A 228 21.73 -6.39 12.26
N SER A 229 21.14 -5.22 12.32
CA SER A 229 19.72 -5.02 12.00
C SER A 229 19.42 -5.40 10.55
N MET A 230 20.28 -5.02 9.59
CA MET A 230 20.17 -5.44 8.18
C MET A 230 20.29 -6.96 8.04
N ALA A 231 21.24 -7.59 8.72
CA ALA A 231 21.39 -9.04 8.70
C ALA A 231 20.16 -9.75 9.26
N ALA A 232 19.58 -9.24 10.36
CA ALA A 232 18.35 -9.75 10.95
C ALA A 232 17.16 -9.63 9.97
N ILE A 233 16.98 -8.47 9.33
CA ILE A 233 15.93 -8.26 8.30
C ILE A 233 16.03 -9.29 7.18
N LEU A 234 17.25 -9.60 6.74
CA LEU A 234 17.47 -10.52 5.61
C LEU A 234 17.29 -11.99 5.95
N LYS A 235 17.60 -12.40 7.19
CA LYS A 235 17.80 -13.81 7.54
C LYS A 235 16.95 -14.33 8.69
N GLU A 236 16.48 -13.44 9.58
CA GLU A 236 15.81 -13.86 10.80
C GLU A 236 14.30 -13.63 10.72
N ASP A 237 13.53 -14.50 11.35
CA ASP A 237 12.11 -14.26 11.59
C ASP A 237 11.94 -13.35 12.81
N PRO A 238 10.84 -12.57 12.88
CA PRO A 238 10.57 -11.77 14.07
C PRO A 238 10.38 -12.70 15.28
N PRO A 239 10.81 -12.26 16.49
CA PRO A 239 10.59 -13.03 17.69
C PRO A 239 9.10 -13.34 17.90
N GLU A 240 8.79 -14.54 18.41
CA GLU A 240 7.41 -14.93 18.71
C GLU A 240 6.77 -13.98 19.71
N ILE A 241 5.53 -13.60 19.45
CA ILE A 241 4.74 -12.81 20.40
C ILE A 241 4.14 -13.79 21.40
N ALA A 242 4.63 -13.75 22.65
CA ALA A 242 4.16 -14.64 23.69
C ALA A 242 2.64 -14.51 23.89
N ALA A 243 1.95 -15.62 23.82
CA ALA A 243 0.50 -15.72 24.10
C ALA A 243 0.24 -15.69 25.61
N THR A 244 0.56 -14.58 26.29
CA THR A 244 0.20 -14.38 27.69
C THR A 244 -1.16 -13.72 27.74
N GLY A 245 -2.17 -14.43 28.22
CA GLY A 245 -3.56 -14.00 28.61
C GLY A 245 -4.30 -12.94 27.79
N SER A 246 -3.63 -11.86 27.38
CA SER A 246 -4.13 -10.75 26.56
C SER A 246 -3.32 -10.55 25.26
N GLY A 247 -2.59 -11.57 24.81
CA GLY A 247 -1.80 -11.54 23.59
C GLY A 247 -2.66 -11.38 22.32
N PRO A 248 -2.05 -11.04 21.18
CA PRO A 248 -2.76 -10.90 19.91
C PRO A 248 -3.39 -12.23 19.48
N SER A 249 -4.57 -12.15 18.86
CA SER A 249 -5.27 -13.34 18.37
C SER A 249 -4.43 -14.13 17.36
N PRO A 250 -4.60 -15.46 17.23
CA PRO A 250 -3.87 -16.26 16.24
C PRO A 250 -4.04 -15.73 14.80
N THR A 251 -5.18 -15.12 14.50
CA THR A 251 -5.43 -14.50 13.19
C THR A 251 -4.61 -13.24 13.00
N LEU A 252 -4.47 -12.39 14.03
CA LEU A 252 -3.60 -11.22 13.97
C LEU A 252 -2.12 -11.60 13.81
N GLN A 253 -1.69 -12.68 14.49
CA GLN A 253 -0.34 -13.21 14.33
C GLN A 253 -0.09 -13.69 12.89
N ARG A 254 -1.05 -14.36 12.26
CA ARG A 254 -0.93 -14.78 10.84
C ARG A 254 -0.87 -13.60 9.88
N ILE A 255 -1.67 -12.54 10.12
CA ILE A 255 -1.59 -11.31 9.31
C ILE A 255 -0.19 -10.70 9.43
N LEU A 256 0.33 -10.61 10.65
CA LEU A 256 1.66 -10.07 10.91
C LEU A 256 2.75 -10.89 10.20
N GLN A 257 2.74 -12.22 10.33
CA GLN A 257 3.69 -13.12 9.67
C GLN A 257 3.64 -12.94 8.15
N HIS A 258 2.44 -12.89 7.57
CA HIS A 258 2.27 -12.71 6.13
C HIS A 258 2.77 -11.34 5.62
N CYS A 259 2.72 -10.28 6.45
CA CYS A 259 3.35 -9.01 6.11
C CYS A 259 4.89 -9.10 6.14
N LEU A 260 5.45 -9.92 7.05
CA LEU A 260 6.89 -10.00 7.32
C LEU A 260 7.62 -11.09 6.51
N GLU A 261 6.96 -11.73 5.54
CA GLU A 261 7.59 -12.65 4.60
C GLU A 261 8.77 -11.99 3.88
N LYS A 262 9.86 -12.73 3.73
CA LYS A 262 11.10 -12.17 3.16
C LYS A 262 10.99 -11.88 1.68
N LYS A 263 10.26 -12.72 0.94
CA LYS A 263 10.04 -12.52 -0.49
C LYS A 263 8.78 -11.69 -0.73
N PRO A 264 8.84 -10.61 -1.52
CA PRO A 264 7.67 -9.77 -1.78
C PRO A 264 6.46 -10.51 -2.35
N GLY A 265 6.69 -11.58 -3.14
CA GLY A 265 5.62 -12.40 -3.72
C GLY A 265 4.86 -13.27 -2.71
N GLU A 266 5.43 -13.50 -1.53
CA GLU A 266 4.84 -14.29 -0.45
C GLU A 266 4.06 -13.42 0.56
N ARG A 267 4.13 -12.08 0.44
CA ARG A 267 3.39 -11.11 1.27
C ARG A 267 1.98 -10.88 0.74
N PHE A 268 1.18 -10.14 1.49
CA PHE A 268 -0.01 -9.49 0.92
C PHE A 268 0.37 -8.73 -0.35
N GLN A 269 -0.49 -8.79 -1.38
CA GLN A 269 -0.21 -8.12 -2.64
C GLN A 269 -0.82 -6.71 -2.71
N SER A 270 -1.65 -6.33 -1.76
CA SER A 270 -2.15 -4.96 -1.61
C SER A 270 -2.34 -4.58 -0.14
N ALA A 271 -2.20 -3.29 0.16
CA ALA A 271 -2.53 -2.76 1.49
C ALA A 271 -4.05 -2.79 1.76
N ARG A 272 -4.88 -2.83 0.71
CA ARG A 272 -6.33 -3.00 0.83
C ARG A 272 -6.69 -4.37 1.40
N ASP A 273 -5.98 -5.44 1.01
CA ASP A 273 -6.21 -6.78 1.55
C ASP A 273 -5.86 -6.84 3.04
N ILE A 274 -4.82 -6.12 3.46
CA ILE A 274 -4.47 -5.99 4.88
C ILE A 274 -5.57 -5.26 5.65
N ALA A 275 -6.06 -4.12 5.13
CA ALA A 275 -7.14 -3.37 5.76
C ALA A 275 -8.38 -4.24 5.95
N PHE A 276 -8.78 -4.98 4.92
CA PHE A 276 -9.90 -5.92 4.96
C PHE A 276 -9.69 -7.04 6.00
N ALA A 277 -8.50 -7.66 6.02
CA ALA A 277 -8.18 -8.73 6.97
C ALA A 277 -8.21 -8.23 8.42
N ILE A 278 -7.72 -7.02 8.69
CA ILE A 278 -7.73 -6.40 10.01
C ILE A 278 -9.17 -6.01 10.43
N GLN A 279 -9.98 -5.46 9.53
CA GLN A 279 -11.38 -5.10 9.81
C GLN A 279 -12.21 -6.33 10.16
N ALA A 280 -11.98 -7.47 9.50
CA ALA A 280 -12.65 -8.73 9.82
C ALA A 280 -12.37 -9.20 11.26
N LEU A 281 -11.17 -8.90 11.82
CA LEU A 281 -10.86 -9.17 13.23
C LEU A 281 -11.71 -8.32 14.18
N SER A 282 -11.88 -7.04 13.86
CA SER A 282 -12.67 -6.11 14.71
C SER A 282 -14.15 -6.51 14.77
N ALA A 283 -14.69 -7.02 13.65
CA ALA A 283 -16.07 -7.50 13.59
C ALA A 283 -16.29 -8.77 14.44
N SER A 284 -15.32 -9.67 14.49
CA SER A 284 -15.42 -10.94 15.23
C SER A 284 -15.38 -10.75 16.75
N THR A 285 -14.77 -9.68 17.25
CA THR A 285 -14.71 -9.37 18.69
C THR A 285 -16.01 -8.78 19.23
N VAL A 286 -16.84 -8.16 18.38
CA VAL A 286 -18.12 -7.56 18.80
C VAL A 286 -19.21 -8.63 19.03
N THR A 287 -19.12 -9.80 18.39
CA THR A 287 -20.06 -10.90 18.55
C THR A 287 -19.78 -11.81 19.76
N GLY A 288 -18.61 -11.68 20.39
CA GLY A 288 -18.17 -12.53 21.52
C GLY A 288 -18.53 -12.05 22.91
N GLU A 289 -19.03 -10.82 23.09
CA GLU A 289 -19.15 -10.18 24.41
C GLU A 289 -20.62 -9.98 24.89
N LYS A 290 -21.54 -10.91 24.56
CA LYS A 290 -22.84 -10.99 25.22
C LYS A 290 -23.19 -12.40 25.65
N ALA A 291 -22.37 -12.98 26.51
CA ALA A 291 -22.78 -14.04 27.42
C ALA A 291 -22.59 -13.56 28.88
N GLY A 292 -23.30 -12.50 29.22
CA GLY A 292 -23.38 -11.95 30.56
C GLY A 292 -24.40 -12.74 31.37
N THR A 293 -23.95 -13.31 32.45
CA THR A 293 -24.67 -13.90 33.61
C THR A 293 -25.91 -13.13 33.99
N GLY A 294 -27.06 -13.69 33.71
CA GLY A 294 -28.38 -13.28 34.17
C GLY A 294 -28.98 -14.36 35.06
N SER A 295 -29.18 -14.01 36.33
CA SER A 295 -29.74 -14.72 37.45
C SER A 295 -31.00 -15.55 37.15
N ARG A 296 -31.02 -16.76 37.68
CA ARG A 296 -32.15 -17.70 37.72
C ARG A 296 -33.35 -17.13 38.45
N ARG A 297 -34.55 -17.20 37.85
CA ARG A 297 -35.82 -17.42 38.55
C ARG A 297 -36.65 -18.42 37.76
N GLY A 298 -37.22 -19.39 38.50
CA GLY A 298 -37.74 -20.64 37.99
C GLY A 298 -39.04 -20.52 37.18
N GLY A 299 -39.13 -21.38 36.19
CA GLY A 299 -40.33 -21.72 35.41
C GLY A 299 -39.91 -22.84 34.45
N ARG A 300 -40.65 -23.94 34.40
CA ARG A 300 -40.32 -25.16 33.63
C ARG A 300 -39.81 -24.89 32.21
N PRO A 301 -38.49 -24.94 31.96
CA PRO A 301 -37.91 -24.46 30.67
C PRO A 301 -37.75 -25.55 29.60
N TRP A 302 -38.15 -26.79 29.82
CA TRP A 302 -37.84 -27.87 28.89
C TRP A 302 -38.68 -27.85 27.60
N LEU A 303 -39.94 -27.36 27.69
CA LEU A 303 -40.79 -27.23 26.50
C LEU A 303 -40.38 -26.06 25.61
N THR A 304 -39.88 -24.97 26.16
CA THR A 304 -39.33 -23.85 25.37
C THR A 304 -37.97 -24.20 24.75
N VAL A 305 -37.14 -24.97 25.43
CA VAL A 305 -35.89 -25.47 24.89
C VAL A 305 -36.10 -26.42 23.71
N ILE A 306 -37.10 -27.30 23.79
CA ILE A 306 -37.46 -28.20 22.66
C ILE A 306 -38.02 -27.40 21.48
N ALA A 307 -38.88 -26.41 21.73
CA ALA A 307 -39.42 -25.56 20.66
C ALA A 307 -38.33 -24.72 19.97
N VAL A 308 -37.37 -24.15 20.71
CA VAL A 308 -36.23 -23.40 20.17
C VAL A 308 -35.25 -24.33 19.44
N ALA A 309 -34.98 -25.53 19.99
CA ALA A 309 -34.16 -26.53 19.35
C ALA A 309 -34.77 -27.03 18.02
N ALA A 310 -36.09 -27.26 17.98
CA ALA A 310 -36.82 -27.64 16.78
C ALA A 310 -36.80 -26.50 15.72
N ALA A 311 -37.02 -25.25 16.15
CA ALA A 311 -36.93 -24.08 15.25
C ALA A 311 -35.52 -23.87 14.70
N MET A 312 -34.50 -24.05 15.54
CA MET A 312 -33.08 -23.99 15.07
C MET A 312 -32.74 -25.15 14.13
N ALA A 313 -33.25 -26.37 14.39
CA ALA A 313 -33.01 -27.50 13.49
C ALA A 313 -33.70 -27.29 12.14
N VAL A 314 -34.90 -26.71 12.07
CA VAL A 314 -35.59 -26.36 10.83
C VAL A 314 -34.86 -25.22 10.13
N ALA A 315 -34.41 -24.19 10.85
CA ALA A 315 -33.62 -23.10 10.28
C ALA A 315 -32.24 -23.58 9.75
N ALA A 316 -31.57 -24.47 10.49
CA ALA A 316 -30.32 -25.08 10.07
C ALA A 316 -30.51 -25.98 8.82
N LEU A 317 -31.63 -26.76 8.79
CA LEU A 317 -31.94 -27.63 7.65
C LEU A 317 -32.31 -26.84 6.39
N THR A 318 -33.01 -25.71 6.53
CA THR A 318 -33.33 -24.80 5.43
C THR A 318 -32.12 -24.04 4.97
N SER A 319 -31.28 -23.55 5.89
CA SER A 319 -30.00 -22.90 5.58
C SER A 319 -29.00 -23.88 4.92
N TYR A 320 -28.94 -25.11 5.42
CA TYR A 320 -28.11 -26.18 4.83
C TYR A 320 -28.55 -26.54 3.40
N ARG A 321 -29.86 -26.67 3.16
CA ARG A 321 -30.41 -26.91 1.83
C ARG A 321 -30.25 -25.72 0.88
N SER A 322 -30.34 -24.49 1.41
CA SER A 322 -30.08 -23.26 0.64
C SER A 322 -28.60 -23.07 0.37
N GLY A 323 -27.73 -23.39 1.33
CA GLY A 323 -26.27 -23.39 1.20
C GLY A 323 -25.79 -24.39 0.16
N GLN A 324 -26.31 -25.63 0.17
CA GLN A 324 -25.96 -26.62 -0.87
C GLN A 324 -26.40 -26.21 -2.28
N LYS A 325 -27.49 -25.44 -2.43
CA LYS A 325 -27.88 -24.87 -3.73
C LYS A 325 -26.99 -23.70 -4.14
N ALA A 326 -26.49 -22.91 -3.19
CA ALA A 326 -25.52 -21.83 -3.44
C ALA A 326 -24.12 -22.38 -3.70
N GLU A 327 -23.66 -23.38 -2.94
CA GLU A 327 -22.37 -24.05 -3.18
C GLU A 327 -22.36 -24.81 -4.51
N ARG A 328 -23.47 -25.42 -4.94
CA ARG A 328 -23.57 -26.03 -6.29
C ARG A 328 -23.52 -24.99 -7.41
N ARG A 329 -23.83 -23.71 -7.14
CA ARG A 329 -23.66 -22.61 -8.10
C ARG A 329 -22.27 -21.97 -8.04
N LEU A 330 -21.57 -22.04 -6.89
CA LEU A 330 -20.20 -21.53 -6.69
C LEU A 330 -19.12 -22.60 -6.92
N ALA A 331 -19.47 -23.89 -6.80
CA ALA A 331 -18.61 -25.04 -7.08
C ALA A 331 -18.71 -25.54 -8.54
N ALA A 332 -19.24 -24.75 -9.45
CA ALA A 332 -18.82 -24.82 -10.85
C ALA A 332 -17.36 -24.34 -10.85
N GLY A 333 -16.45 -25.26 -10.53
CA GLY A 333 -15.04 -25.00 -10.37
C GLY A 333 -14.53 -24.23 -11.58
N VAL A 334 -13.76 -23.18 -11.35
CA VAL A 334 -13.03 -22.49 -12.41
C VAL A 334 -12.16 -23.55 -13.09
N THR A 335 -12.60 -24.02 -14.25
CA THR A 335 -11.85 -24.99 -15.05
C THR A 335 -10.92 -24.21 -15.96
N PHE A 336 -9.62 -24.36 -15.74
CA PHE A 336 -8.63 -23.84 -16.66
C PHE A 336 -8.53 -24.76 -17.87
N ARG A 337 -8.83 -24.23 -19.04
CA ARG A 337 -8.65 -24.94 -20.32
C ARG A 337 -7.55 -24.26 -21.10
N GLN A 338 -6.51 -25.01 -21.45
CA GLN A 338 -5.46 -24.50 -22.32
C GLN A 338 -6.03 -24.36 -23.75
N MET A 339 -6.06 -23.13 -24.26
CA MET A 339 -6.68 -22.81 -25.58
C MET A 339 -5.67 -22.72 -26.71
N SER A 340 -4.36 -22.63 -26.43
CA SER A 340 -3.30 -22.57 -27.44
C SER A 340 -2.12 -23.42 -27.02
N PHE A 341 -1.55 -24.19 -27.96
CA PHE A 341 -0.38 -25.06 -27.76
C PHE A 341 0.88 -24.52 -28.46
N ARG A 342 0.79 -23.34 -29.08
CA ARG A 342 1.94 -22.71 -29.76
C ARG A 342 2.75 -21.86 -28.78
N ARG A 343 4.08 -21.85 -28.94
CA ARG A 343 4.94 -20.94 -28.24
C ARG A 343 4.76 -19.53 -28.81
N GLN A 344 4.07 -18.67 -28.06
CA GLN A 344 3.79 -17.30 -28.47
C GLN A 344 3.70 -16.40 -27.24
N THR A 345 4.06 -15.14 -27.41
CA THR A 345 3.85 -14.12 -26.37
C THR A 345 2.49 -13.48 -26.64
N VAL A 346 1.53 -13.71 -25.75
CA VAL A 346 0.20 -13.08 -25.82
C VAL A 346 0.27 -11.74 -25.11
N PHE A 347 -0.12 -10.65 -25.77
CA PHE A 347 -0.11 -9.29 -25.21
C PHE A 347 -1.46 -8.92 -24.62
N GLN A 348 -2.55 -9.23 -25.31
CA GLN A 348 -3.91 -8.94 -24.87
C GLN A 348 -4.89 -9.94 -25.48
N ALA A 349 -5.92 -10.27 -24.71
CA ALA A 349 -7.02 -11.12 -25.16
C ALA A 349 -8.35 -10.56 -24.63
N ALA A 350 -9.41 -10.67 -25.42
CA ALA A 350 -10.76 -10.28 -25.03
C ALA A 350 -11.78 -11.22 -25.67
N PHE A 351 -12.93 -11.40 -25.02
CA PHE A 351 -14.07 -12.12 -25.60
C PHE A 351 -14.81 -11.22 -26.58
N ALA A 352 -15.18 -11.80 -27.71
CA ALA A 352 -16.14 -11.18 -28.62
C ALA A 352 -17.56 -11.16 -27.98
N PRO A 353 -18.50 -10.37 -28.51
CA PRO A 353 -19.85 -10.26 -27.97
C PRO A 353 -20.66 -11.58 -27.93
N ASP A 354 -20.25 -12.58 -28.70
CA ASP A 354 -20.84 -13.93 -28.66
C ASP A 354 -20.50 -14.71 -27.37
N GLY A 355 -19.54 -14.20 -26.56
CA GLY A 355 -19.10 -14.82 -25.31
C GLY A 355 -18.28 -16.10 -25.48
N GLU A 356 -18.05 -16.56 -26.70
CA GLU A 356 -17.36 -17.82 -27.03
C GLU A 356 -16.07 -17.59 -27.83
N THR A 357 -16.04 -16.61 -28.72
CA THR A 357 -14.87 -16.29 -29.52
C THR A 357 -13.90 -15.42 -28.73
N ILE A 358 -12.64 -15.84 -28.63
CA ILE A 358 -11.56 -15.04 -28.03
C ILE A 358 -10.76 -14.43 -29.19
N VAL A 359 -10.61 -13.10 -29.16
CA VAL A 359 -9.71 -12.36 -30.04
C VAL A 359 -8.48 -11.95 -29.21
N TYR A 360 -7.28 -12.18 -29.73
CA TYR A 360 -6.07 -11.85 -29.02
C TYR A 360 -4.94 -11.41 -29.93
N SER A 361 -4.04 -10.61 -29.41
CA SER A 361 -2.81 -10.20 -30.08
C SER A 361 -1.63 -11.00 -29.53
N ALA A 362 -0.85 -11.60 -30.43
CA ALA A 362 0.31 -12.40 -30.07
C ALA A 362 1.44 -12.28 -31.08
N ALA A 363 2.68 -12.47 -30.61
CA ALA A 363 3.87 -12.60 -31.45
C ALA A 363 4.38 -14.05 -31.39
N LEU A 364 4.56 -14.65 -32.54
CA LEU A 364 5.16 -15.96 -32.69
C LEU A 364 6.71 -15.81 -32.70
N GLU A 365 7.42 -16.50 -31.78
CA GLU A 365 8.89 -16.64 -31.79
C GLU A 365 9.66 -15.30 -31.93
N GLY A 366 9.21 -14.24 -31.27
CA GLY A 366 9.85 -12.92 -31.35
C GLY A 366 9.51 -12.12 -32.61
N ASN A 367 8.57 -12.59 -33.42
CA ASN A 367 8.04 -11.88 -34.58
C ASN A 367 7.11 -10.73 -34.17
N VAL A 368 6.65 -10.01 -35.17
CA VAL A 368 5.77 -8.84 -35.01
C VAL A 368 4.41 -9.29 -34.49
N PRO A 369 3.75 -8.51 -33.62
CA PRO A 369 2.42 -8.86 -33.11
C PRO A 369 1.38 -8.92 -34.24
N GLU A 370 0.52 -9.91 -34.15
CA GLU A 370 -0.58 -10.15 -35.09
C GLU A 370 -1.84 -10.50 -34.31
N LEU A 371 -3.01 -10.26 -34.89
CA LEU A 371 -4.29 -10.61 -34.30
C LEU A 371 -4.74 -12.01 -34.71
N PHE A 372 -5.23 -12.74 -33.71
CA PHE A 372 -5.75 -14.09 -33.86
C PHE A 372 -7.16 -14.20 -33.26
N THR A 373 -7.95 -15.11 -33.80
CA THR A 373 -9.19 -15.58 -33.18
C THR A 373 -9.06 -17.04 -32.80
N ILE A 374 -9.70 -17.44 -31.72
CA ILE A 374 -9.80 -18.82 -31.27
C ILE A 374 -11.17 -19.08 -30.66
N ARG A 375 -11.72 -20.26 -30.88
CA ARG A 375 -12.96 -20.73 -30.23
C ARG A 375 -12.71 -22.02 -29.46
N PRO A 376 -13.44 -22.24 -28.32
CA PRO A 376 -13.31 -23.45 -27.54
C PRO A 376 -13.55 -24.76 -28.33
N GLU A 377 -14.40 -24.70 -29.34
CA GLU A 377 -14.74 -25.84 -30.19
C GLU A 377 -13.63 -26.15 -31.21
N TYR A 378 -12.90 -25.12 -31.64
CA TYR A 378 -11.81 -25.23 -32.62
C TYR A 378 -10.57 -24.55 -32.07
N PRO A 379 -9.73 -25.26 -31.29
CA PRO A 379 -8.59 -24.67 -30.58
C PRO A 379 -7.38 -24.32 -31.49
N GLU A 380 -7.61 -24.19 -32.79
CA GLU A 380 -6.60 -23.70 -33.72
C GLU A 380 -6.71 -22.18 -33.90
N PRO A 381 -5.66 -21.41 -33.56
CA PRO A 381 -5.62 -19.98 -33.79
C PRO A 381 -5.72 -19.63 -35.26
N ARG A 382 -6.71 -18.81 -35.64
CA ARG A 382 -6.87 -18.28 -36.99
C ARG A 382 -6.39 -16.85 -37.04
N PRO A 383 -5.37 -16.50 -37.87
CA PRO A 383 -4.95 -15.13 -38.05
C PRO A 383 -6.04 -14.30 -38.72
N LEU A 384 -6.22 -13.06 -38.26
CA LEU A 384 -7.11 -12.07 -38.88
C LEU A 384 -6.46 -11.33 -40.05
N GLY A 385 -5.21 -11.65 -40.40
CA GLY A 385 -4.50 -11.02 -41.52
C GLY A 385 -4.09 -9.57 -41.26
N LEU A 386 -3.98 -9.19 -40.01
CA LEU A 386 -3.58 -7.85 -39.58
C LEU A 386 -2.21 -7.91 -38.90
N PRO A 387 -1.10 -7.89 -39.67
CA PRO A 387 0.25 -7.90 -39.13
C PRO A 387 0.58 -6.53 -38.45
N ARG A 388 1.49 -6.54 -37.48
CA ARG A 388 1.90 -5.36 -36.70
C ARG A 388 0.76 -4.68 -35.96
N THR A 389 -0.18 -5.48 -35.47
CA THR A 389 -1.40 -4.96 -34.87
C THR A 389 -1.56 -5.50 -33.46
N HIS A 390 -1.86 -4.61 -32.50
CA HIS A 390 -2.26 -4.93 -31.15
C HIS A 390 -3.75 -4.72 -30.95
N LEU A 391 -4.41 -5.64 -30.24
CA LEU A 391 -5.76 -5.46 -29.77
C LEU A 391 -5.77 -4.45 -28.61
N LEU A 392 -6.67 -3.49 -28.62
CA LEU A 392 -6.93 -2.58 -27.51
C LEU A 392 -8.21 -2.94 -26.77
N SER A 393 -9.31 -3.11 -27.51
CA SER A 393 -10.60 -3.50 -26.93
C SER A 393 -11.54 -4.06 -28.01
N ILE A 394 -12.66 -4.63 -27.57
CA ILE A 394 -13.78 -5.05 -28.41
C ILE A 394 -15.04 -4.37 -27.90
N SER A 395 -15.79 -3.72 -28.79
CA SER A 395 -17.08 -3.13 -28.42
C SER A 395 -18.17 -4.19 -28.28
N SER A 396 -19.29 -3.83 -27.65
CA SER A 396 -20.46 -4.71 -27.56
C SER A 396 -21.10 -5.03 -28.92
N ARG A 397 -20.69 -4.33 -29.98
CA ARG A 397 -21.14 -4.59 -31.39
C ARG A 397 -20.15 -5.44 -32.18
N GLY A 398 -19.04 -5.88 -31.56
CA GLY A 398 -18.00 -6.66 -32.23
C GLY A 398 -16.94 -5.83 -32.96
N GLU A 399 -16.95 -4.49 -32.81
CA GLU A 399 -15.96 -3.63 -33.42
C GLU A 399 -14.64 -3.73 -32.64
N LEU A 400 -13.52 -3.90 -33.36
CA LEU A 400 -12.19 -3.99 -32.75
C LEU A 400 -11.50 -2.62 -32.73
N ALA A 401 -11.12 -2.16 -31.56
CA ALA A 401 -10.17 -1.08 -31.43
C ALA A 401 -8.76 -1.67 -31.46
N VAL A 402 -7.95 -1.26 -32.43
CA VAL A 402 -6.62 -1.84 -32.65
C VAL A 402 -5.58 -0.73 -32.84
N LEU A 403 -4.34 -1.05 -32.45
CA LEU A 403 -3.17 -0.22 -32.69
C LEU A 403 -2.35 -0.86 -33.80
N THR A 404 -2.30 -0.22 -34.97
CA THR A 404 -1.53 -0.69 -36.14
C THR A 404 -0.11 -0.14 -36.15
N ASN A 405 0.82 -0.84 -36.81
CA ASN A 405 2.23 -0.45 -36.91
C ASN A 405 2.94 -0.26 -35.56
N ALA A 406 2.46 -0.91 -34.50
CA ALA A 406 3.06 -0.87 -33.18
C ALA A 406 4.47 -1.47 -33.20
N ARG A 407 5.43 -0.79 -32.59
CA ARG A 407 6.75 -1.34 -32.30
C ARG A 407 6.87 -1.60 -30.82
N LEU A 408 7.34 -2.79 -30.47
CA LEU A 408 7.71 -3.09 -29.08
C LEU A 408 8.99 -2.33 -28.74
N ILE A 409 8.91 -1.45 -27.76
CA ILE A 409 10.08 -0.90 -27.07
C ILE A 409 10.36 -1.84 -25.89
N SER A 410 11.60 -2.04 -25.53
CA SER A 410 12.12 -3.04 -24.57
C SER A 410 11.53 -3.00 -23.14
N ALA A 411 10.51 -2.20 -22.89
CA ALA A 411 9.80 -2.07 -21.61
C ALA A 411 8.41 -2.76 -21.59
N GLY A 412 8.02 -3.50 -22.63
CA GLY A 412 6.77 -4.27 -22.63
C GLY A 412 5.47 -3.49 -22.88
N PHE A 413 5.53 -2.18 -23.17
CA PHE A 413 4.37 -1.39 -23.57
C PHE A 413 4.42 -1.02 -25.05
N PRO A 414 3.29 -1.14 -25.80
CA PRO A 414 3.22 -0.68 -27.18
C PRO A 414 3.27 0.85 -27.22
N ALA A 415 4.26 1.41 -27.90
CA ALA A 415 4.27 2.83 -28.22
C ALA A 415 3.65 3.06 -29.61
N ALA A 416 2.75 4.04 -29.71
CA ALA A 416 2.21 4.46 -31.00
C ALA A 416 3.34 5.07 -31.86
N ALA A 417 3.60 4.49 -33.03
CA ALA A 417 4.26 5.22 -34.08
C ALA A 417 3.24 6.23 -34.66
N SER A 418 3.72 7.43 -35.05
CA SER A 418 2.89 8.49 -35.64
C SER A 418 2.03 7.93 -36.78
N GLY A 419 0.72 7.78 -36.54
CA GLY A 419 -0.24 7.19 -37.47
C GLY A 419 -1.03 6.05 -36.86
N SER A 420 -1.77 6.27 -35.74
CA SER A 420 -2.74 5.32 -35.22
C SER A 420 -4.06 5.47 -35.99
N GLU A 421 -4.43 4.47 -36.78
CA GLU A 421 -5.78 4.35 -37.34
C GLU A 421 -6.62 3.49 -36.42
N ILE A 422 -7.79 4.00 -36.02
CA ILE A 422 -8.86 3.22 -35.41
C ILE A 422 -9.72 2.71 -36.56
N GLY A 423 -9.61 1.43 -36.86
CA GLY A 423 -10.40 0.79 -37.88
C GLY A 423 -11.59 0.02 -37.29
N GLN A 424 -12.78 0.15 -37.91
CA GLN A 424 -13.92 -0.72 -37.69
C GLN A 424 -13.81 -1.91 -38.63
N TRP A 425 -14.01 -3.12 -38.10
CA TRP A 425 -14.05 -4.40 -38.83
C TRP A 425 -15.30 -5.17 -38.46
#